data_94927aa3415f4484c9cfc6089e45bb45
#
_entry.id   94927aa3415f4484c9cfc6089e45bb45
#
_cell.length_a   1.000
_cell.length_b   1.000
_cell.length_c   1.000
_cell.angle_alpha   90.00
_cell.angle_beta   90.00
_cell.angle_gamma   90.00
#
_symmetry.space_group_name_H-M   'P 1'
#
loop_
_entity.id
_entity.type
_entity.pdbx_description
1 polymer ?
#
loop_
_entity_poly.entity_id
_entity_poly.type
_entity_poly.pdbx_seq_one_letter_code
_entity_poly.pdbx_strand_id
1 'polypeptide(L)'
;MSKSPEDTLALGEAFGREFVRAGVVVTVRGELGAGKTHFIKGIARSLGIDERDITSPTFTLANEFEVSAAGNAQTESLPRRAPRVLFHLDCYRFEKPEELLALGVEDYLYPKNAATIIEWPERIAGLIPADAMNVTIEIIGDTERNIAW
;
A
#
# COMPACT_ATOMS: atom_id res chain seq x y z
N MET A 1 -0.32 -17.68 -1.54
CA MET A 1 -1.74 -17.97 -1.79
C MET A 1 -2.54 -17.63 -0.55
N SER A 2 -3.65 -16.93 -0.68
CA SER A 2 -4.58 -16.58 0.39
C SER A 2 -5.90 -17.32 0.17
N LYS A 3 -6.55 -17.76 1.25
CA LYS A 3 -7.84 -18.49 1.23
C LYS A 3 -8.95 -17.72 1.93
N SER A 4 -8.63 -16.58 2.54
CA SER A 4 -9.58 -15.73 3.25
C SER A 4 -9.11 -14.28 3.27
N PRO A 5 -9.98 -13.31 3.60
CA PRO A 5 -9.58 -11.93 3.84
C PRO A 5 -8.51 -11.81 4.95
N GLU A 6 -8.61 -12.62 5.98
CA GLU A 6 -7.66 -12.68 7.10
C GLU A 6 -6.29 -13.16 6.64
N ASP A 7 -6.23 -14.17 5.76
CA ASP A 7 -4.97 -14.62 5.14
C ASP A 7 -4.35 -13.52 4.29
N THR A 8 -5.17 -12.79 3.52
CA THR A 8 -4.71 -11.66 2.72
C THR A 8 -4.09 -10.57 3.59
N LEU A 9 -4.73 -10.26 4.70
CA LEU A 9 -4.24 -9.30 5.69
C LEU A 9 -2.92 -9.77 6.30
N ALA A 10 -2.83 -11.05 6.71
CA ALA A 10 -1.61 -11.62 7.29
C ALA A 10 -0.44 -11.62 6.30
N LEU A 11 -0.69 -11.88 5.01
CA LEU A 11 0.32 -11.79 3.95
C LEU A 11 0.78 -10.34 3.75
N GLY A 12 -0.15 -9.38 3.80
CA GLY A 12 0.18 -7.95 3.76
C GLY A 12 1.05 -7.52 4.94
N GLU A 13 0.75 -8.03 6.14
CA GLU A 13 1.54 -7.75 7.34
C GLU A 13 2.96 -8.33 7.22
N ALA A 14 3.11 -9.56 6.76
CA ALA A 14 4.40 -10.17 6.52
C ALA A 14 5.22 -9.40 5.48
N PHE A 15 4.59 -9.02 4.36
CA PHE A 15 5.20 -8.18 3.33
C PHE A 15 5.66 -6.83 3.90
N GLY A 16 4.81 -6.18 4.68
CA GLY A 16 5.13 -4.88 5.28
C GLY A 16 6.36 -4.94 6.19
N ARG A 17 6.46 -5.97 7.02
CA ARG A 17 7.62 -6.19 7.92
C ARG A 17 8.92 -6.41 7.16
N GLU A 18 8.87 -7.12 6.05
CA GLU A 18 10.06 -7.50 5.30
C GLU A 18 10.53 -6.39 4.34
N PHE A 19 9.61 -5.72 3.66
CA PHE A 19 9.95 -4.87 2.53
C PHE A 19 9.67 -3.39 2.73
N VAL A 20 8.69 -3.00 3.58
CA VAL A 20 8.29 -1.59 3.68
C VAL A 20 9.20 -0.82 4.62
N ARG A 21 9.94 0.12 4.04
CA ARG A 21 10.88 1.04 4.71
C ARG A 21 10.83 2.41 4.07
N ALA A 22 11.46 3.38 4.70
CA ALA A 22 11.55 4.75 4.16
C ALA A 22 12.15 4.74 2.74
N GLY A 23 11.52 5.47 1.84
CA GLY A 23 11.90 5.58 0.43
C GLY A 23 11.26 4.55 -0.51
N VAL A 24 10.54 3.56 0.01
CA VAL A 24 9.95 2.50 -0.82
C VAL A 24 8.60 2.96 -1.40
N VAL A 25 8.41 2.66 -2.67
CA VAL A 25 7.11 2.73 -3.35
C VAL A 25 6.64 1.30 -3.64
N VAL A 26 5.41 0.98 -3.27
CA VAL A 26 4.77 -0.30 -3.51
C VAL A 26 3.56 -0.08 -4.41
N THR A 27 3.45 -0.80 -5.49
CA THR A 27 2.25 -0.83 -6.32
C THR A 27 1.43 -2.07 -6.03
N VAL A 28 0.11 -1.92 -5.92
CA VAL A 28 -0.81 -3.04 -5.68
C VAL A 28 -1.81 -3.13 -6.82
N ARG A 29 -1.68 -4.16 -7.62
CA ARG A 29 -2.53 -4.46 -8.78
C ARG A 29 -3.54 -5.54 -8.47
N GLY A 30 -4.66 -5.50 -9.15
CA GLY A 30 -5.71 -6.50 -9.06
C GLY A 30 -7.06 -5.94 -9.40
N GLU A 31 -7.97 -6.79 -9.83
CA GLU A 31 -9.35 -6.43 -10.16
C GLU A 31 -10.09 -5.83 -8.96
N LEU A 32 -11.26 -5.24 -9.22
CA LEU A 32 -12.16 -4.80 -8.17
C LEU A 32 -12.57 -6.02 -7.31
N GLY A 33 -12.49 -5.90 -6.00
CA GLY A 33 -12.77 -7.02 -5.08
C GLY A 33 -11.65 -8.05 -4.93
N ALA A 34 -10.49 -7.85 -5.54
CA ALA A 34 -9.35 -8.77 -5.41
C ALA A 34 -8.78 -8.85 -3.99
N GLY A 35 -9.05 -7.87 -3.11
CA GLY A 35 -8.54 -7.84 -1.75
C GLY A 35 -7.37 -6.88 -1.54
N LYS A 36 -7.13 -5.95 -2.46
CA LYS A 36 -6.06 -4.94 -2.34
C LYS A 36 -6.10 -4.21 -1.01
N THR A 37 -7.28 -3.73 -0.62
CA THR A 37 -7.46 -3.02 0.66
C THR A 37 -7.11 -3.89 1.86
N HIS A 38 -7.42 -5.19 1.86
CA HIS A 38 -7.04 -6.10 2.94
C HIS A 38 -5.52 -6.29 3.01
N PHE A 39 -4.87 -6.41 1.88
CA PHE A 39 -3.42 -6.50 1.82
C PHE A 39 -2.75 -5.21 2.34
N ILE A 40 -3.27 -4.04 1.95
CA ILE A 40 -2.78 -2.74 2.41
C ILE A 40 -3.02 -2.54 3.90
N LYS A 41 -4.17 -2.99 4.43
CA LYS A 41 -4.43 -3.01 5.87
C LYS A 41 -3.40 -3.84 6.63
N GLY A 42 -2.99 -4.97 6.06
CA GLY A 42 -1.91 -5.78 6.62
C GLY A 42 -0.58 -5.02 6.66
N ILE A 43 -0.21 -4.34 5.57
CA ILE A 43 0.99 -3.49 5.55
C ILE A 43 0.90 -2.41 6.64
N ALA A 44 -0.21 -1.69 6.73
CA ALA A 44 -0.43 -0.66 7.74
C ALA A 44 -0.26 -1.20 9.18
N ARG A 45 -0.82 -2.39 9.43
CA ARG A 45 -0.70 -3.08 10.72
C ARG A 45 0.75 -3.39 11.09
N SER A 46 1.59 -3.76 10.10
CA SER A 46 3.02 -3.98 10.33
C SER A 46 3.78 -2.72 10.76
N LEU A 47 3.22 -1.56 10.45
CA LEU A 47 3.77 -0.23 10.79
C LEU A 47 3.12 0.39 12.03
N GLY A 48 2.30 -0.36 12.75
CA GLY A 48 1.59 0.14 13.94
C GLY A 48 0.44 1.10 13.65
N ILE A 49 -0.05 1.12 12.40
CA ILE A 49 -1.24 1.88 12.01
C ILE A 49 -2.47 1.00 12.21
N ASP A 50 -3.54 1.58 12.80
CA ASP A 50 -4.79 0.85 12.96
C ASP A 50 -5.40 0.54 11.58
N GLU A 51 -5.65 -0.73 11.31
CA GLU A 51 -6.20 -1.17 10.03
C GLU A 51 -7.59 -0.58 9.73
N ARG A 52 -8.30 -0.12 10.76
CA ARG A 52 -9.61 0.54 10.63
C ARG A 52 -9.51 1.93 10.02
N ASP A 53 -8.35 2.58 10.15
CA ASP A 53 -8.10 3.90 9.59
C ASP A 53 -7.81 3.83 8.08
N ILE A 54 -7.44 2.65 7.58
CA ILE A 54 -7.14 2.44 6.16
C ILE A 54 -8.44 2.39 5.36
N THR A 55 -8.69 3.46 4.64
CA THR A 55 -9.78 3.61 3.69
C THR A 55 -9.23 4.11 2.36
N SER A 56 -9.93 3.80 1.26
CA SER A 56 -9.55 4.37 -0.04
C SER A 56 -9.75 5.88 -0.03
N PRO A 57 -8.80 6.69 -0.56
CA PRO A 57 -8.96 8.13 -0.66
C PRO A 57 -10.17 8.47 -1.53
N THR A 58 -11.13 9.25 -1.00
CA THR A 58 -12.37 9.56 -1.70
C THR A 58 -12.32 10.92 -2.40
N PHE A 59 -11.72 11.94 -1.73
CA PHE A 59 -11.71 13.32 -2.20
C PHE A 59 -10.29 13.91 -2.29
N THR A 60 -9.30 13.21 -1.78
CA THR A 60 -7.87 13.61 -1.81
C THR A 60 -7.09 12.71 -2.74
N LEU A 61 -5.90 13.13 -3.17
CA LEU A 61 -4.98 12.29 -3.93
C LEU A 61 -4.48 11.10 -3.10
N ALA A 62 -4.13 11.38 -1.85
CA ALA A 62 -3.56 10.40 -0.93
C ALA A 62 -4.12 10.58 0.48
N ASN A 63 -4.21 9.48 1.21
CA ASN A 63 -4.30 9.48 2.66
C ASN A 63 -2.89 9.37 3.24
N GLU A 64 -2.65 10.08 4.33
CA GLU A 64 -1.38 10.11 5.04
C GLU A 64 -1.58 9.56 6.45
N PHE A 65 -0.76 8.59 6.84
CA PHE A 65 -0.84 7.94 8.15
C PHE A 65 0.51 8.04 8.85
N GLU A 66 0.50 8.58 10.07
CA GLU A 66 1.69 8.58 10.90
C GLU A 66 2.03 7.16 11.37
N VAL A 67 3.29 6.77 11.20
CA VAL A 67 3.82 5.49 11.69
C VAL A 67 4.24 5.68 13.13
N SER A 68 3.59 4.97 14.04
CA SER A 68 3.85 5.07 15.47
C SER A 68 4.56 3.83 16.00
N ALA A 69 5.71 4.05 16.61
CA ALA A 69 6.41 2.99 17.38
C ALA A 69 5.60 2.53 18.63
N ALA A 70 4.59 3.29 19.03
CA ALA A 70 3.83 3.08 20.27
C ALA A 70 2.49 2.31 20.06
N GLY A 71 2.18 1.89 18.83
CA GLY A 71 0.82 1.47 18.44
C GLY A 71 0.41 0.06 18.82
N ASN A 72 1.30 -0.87 19.17
CA ASN A 72 0.91 -2.20 19.63
C ASN A 72 1.95 -2.82 20.55
N ALA A 73 1.52 -3.24 21.73
CA ALA A 73 2.29 -4.02 22.69
C ALA A 73 2.76 -5.42 22.16
N GLN A 74 2.54 -5.70 20.89
CA GLN A 74 2.92 -6.93 20.20
C GLN A 74 3.89 -6.71 19.04
N THR A 75 4.24 -5.48 18.69
CA THR A 75 5.27 -5.20 17.71
C THR A 75 6.61 -5.10 18.42
N GLU A 76 7.37 -6.19 18.39
CA GLU A 76 8.81 -6.12 18.55
C GLU A 76 9.33 -5.01 17.62
N SER A 77 10.04 -4.04 18.17
CA SER A 77 10.65 -2.85 17.56
C SER A 77 10.51 -2.71 16.04
N LEU A 78 9.97 -1.56 15.59
CA LEU A 78 9.98 -1.16 14.17
C LEU A 78 11.37 -1.37 13.54
N PRO A 79 11.43 -1.81 12.28
CA PRO A 79 12.70 -1.93 11.57
C PRO A 79 13.52 -0.64 11.64
N ARG A 80 14.83 -0.73 11.73
CA ARG A 80 15.76 0.41 11.82
C ARG A 80 15.56 1.52 10.76
N ARG A 81 14.79 1.24 9.71
CA ARG A 81 14.47 2.15 8.60
C ARG A 81 12.96 2.26 8.37
N ALA A 82 12.14 2.11 9.40
CA ALA A 82 10.71 2.31 9.28
C ALA A 82 10.40 3.71 8.73
N PRO A 83 9.43 3.84 7.83
CA PRO A 83 8.98 5.16 7.39
C PRO A 83 8.34 5.90 8.56
N ARG A 84 8.35 7.23 8.55
CA ARG A 84 7.59 8.05 9.51
C ARG A 84 6.16 8.25 9.11
N VAL A 85 5.89 8.15 7.82
CA VAL A 85 4.56 8.35 7.23
C VAL A 85 4.34 7.25 6.18
N LEU A 86 3.13 6.72 6.16
CA LEU A 86 2.64 5.89 5.07
C LEU A 86 1.69 6.72 4.21
N PHE A 87 1.99 6.85 2.93
CA PHE A 87 1.09 7.42 1.93
C PHE A 87 0.30 6.30 1.25
N HIS A 88 -1.00 6.48 1.12
CA HIS A 88 -1.87 5.57 0.39
C HIS A 88 -2.59 6.33 -0.72
N LEU A 89 -2.22 6.02 -1.96
CA LEU A 89 -2.81 6.58 -3.17
C LEU A 89 -3.76 5.56 -3.80
N ASP A 90 -4.92 6.02 -4.24
CA ASP A 90 -5.84 5.25 -5.07
C ASP A 90 -6.05 5.98 -6.40
N CYS A 91 -5.51 5.41 -7.47
CA CYS A 91 -5.55 6.02 -8.80
C CYS A 91 -6.77 5.58 -9.63
N TYR A 92 -7.72 4.83 -9.07
CA TYR A 92 -8.86 4.24 -9.80
C TYR A 92 -9.66 5.25 -10.62
N ARG A 93 -9.96 6.42 -10.03
CA ARG A 93 -10.82 7.45 -10.65
C ARG A 93 -10.14 8.33 -11.69
N PHE A 94 -8.80 8.26 -11.77
CA PHE A 94 -8.05 9.09 -12.72
C PHE A 94 -7.98 8.41 -14.08
N GLU A 95 -8.20 9.19 -15.13
CA GLU A 95 -8.17 8.69 -16.51
C GLU A 95 -6.81 8.94 -17.16
N LYS A 96 -6.12 10.01 -16.76
CA LYS A 96 -4.87 10.45 -17.36
C LYS A 96 -3.81 10.77 -16.31
N PRO A 97 -2.53 10.42 -16.56
CA PRO A 97 -1.43 10.76 -15.65
C PRO A 97 -1.29 12.26 -15.38
N GLU A 98 -1.65 13.11 -16.35
CA GLU A 98 -1.56 14.56 -16.25
C GLU A 98 -2.43 15.14 -15.12
N GLU A 99 -3.56 14.50 -14.82
CA GLU A 99 -4.44 14.88 -13.71
C GLU A 99 -3.72 14.73 -12.36
N LEU A 100 -2.96 13.64 -12.21
CA LEU A 100 -2.19 13.37 -10.99
C LEU A 100 -0.96 14.27 -10.89
N LEU A 101 -0.30 14.57 -12.01
CA LEU A 101 0.80 15.54 -12.04
C LEU A 101 0.34 16.93 -11.60
N ALA A 102 -0.83 17.37 -12.05
CA ALA A 102 -1.42 18.64 -11.65
C ALA A 102 -1.74 18.70 -10.14
N LEU A 103 -1.95 17.54 -9.49
CA LEU A 103 -2.19 17.42 -8.06
C LEU A 103 -0.91 17.20 -7.23
N GLY A 104 0.27 17.20 -7.87
CA GLY A 104 1.54 17.05 -7.18
C GLY A 104 1.88 15.60 -6.78
N VAL A 105 1.48 14.62 -7.57
CA VAL A 105 1.74 13.19 -7.29
C VAL A 105 3.24 12.88 -7.12
N GLU A 106 4.12 13.67 -7.68
CA GLU A 106 5.57 13.46 -7.64
C GLU A 106 6.12 13.42 -6.19
N ASP A 107 5.54 14.19 -5.27
CA ASP A 107 5.94 14.19 -3.87
C ASP A 107 5.71 12.83 -3.19
N TYR A 108 4.73 12.07 -3.67
CA TYR A 108 4.41 10.73 -3.19
C TYR A 108 5.20 9.63 -3.89
N LEU A 109 5.66 9.86 -5.12
CA LEU A 109 6.42 8.88 -5.91
C LEU A 109 7.89 8.78 -5.49
N TYR A 110 8.41 9.80 -4.83
CA TYR A 110 9.81 9.85 -4.36
C TYR A 110 9.88 10.18 -2.87
N PRO A 111 9.28 9.36 -2.00
CA PRO A 111 9.19 9.64 -0.57
C PRO A 111 10.56 9.54 0.09
N LYS A 112 10.93 10.51 0.94
CA LYS A 112 12.22 10.51 1.66
C LYS A 112 12.16 9.76 2.99
N ASN A 113 11.25 10.18 3.88
CA ASN A 113 11.05 9.59 5.20
C ASN A 113 9.71 8.83 5.30
N ALA A 114 9.08 8.58 4.17
CA ALA A 114 7.79 7.92 4.04
C ALA A 114 7.92 6.68 3.15
N ALA A 115 6.89 5.86 3.16
CA ALA A 115 6.65 4.83 2.15
C ALA A 115 5.34 5.15 1.44
N THR A 116 5.24 4.76 0.19
CA THR A 116 4.04 5.01 -0.62
C THR A 116 3.45 3.70 -1.11
N ILE A 117 2.14 3.53 -0.94
CA ILE A 117 1.39 2.43 -1.53
C ILE A 117 0.43 3.01 -2.57
N ILE A 118 0.42 2.42 -3.76
CA ILE A 118 -0.37 2.88 -4.90
C ILE A 118 -1.28 1.76 -5.37
N GLU A 119 -2.60 1.98 -5.27
CA GLU A 119 -3.60 1.13 -5.93
C GLU A 119 -3.87 1.63 -7.35
N TRP A 120 -4.18 0.72 -8.26
CA TRP A 120 -4.45 0.99 -9.67
C TRP A 120 -3.28 1.71 -10.37
N PRO A 121 -2.05 1.19 -10.23
CA PRO A 121 -0.85 1.84 -10.75
C PRO A 121 -0.83 1.92 -12.28
N GLU A 122 -1.62 1.13 -12.97
CA GLU A 122 -1.77 1.17 -14.44
C GLU A 122 -2.28 2.51 -14.95
N ARG A 123 -2.99 3.27 -14.11
CA ARG A 123 -3.46 4.63 -14.45
C ARG A 123 -2.31 5.64 -14.58
N ILE A 124 -1.19 5.34 -13.93
CA ILE A 124 0.00 6.21 -13.91
C ILE A 124 1.28 5.44 -14.26
N ALA A 125 1.17 4.39 -15.06
CA ALA A 125 2.29 3.47 -15.34
C ALA A 125 3.59 4.18 -15.77
N GLY A 126 3.48 5.25 -16.56
CA GLY A 126 4.64 6.04 -17.01
C GLY A 126 5.29 6.90 -15.93
N LEU A 127 4.67 7.06 -14.75
CA LEU A 127 5.19 7.86 -13.64
C LEU A 127 5.76 7.00 -12.51
N ILE A 128 5.46 5.69 -12.50
CA ILE A 128 5.92 4.78 -11.44
C ILE A 128 7.44 4.67 -11.45
N PRO A 129 8.13 4.87 -10.31
CA PRO A 129 9.57 4.67 -10.23
C PRO A 129 9.98 3.26 -10.65
N ALA A 130 11.12 3.14 -11.34
CA ALA A 130 11.60 1.86 -11.86
C ALA A 130 11.94 0.84 -10.76
N ASP A 131 12.26 1.30 -9.57
CA ASP A 131 12.57 0.50 -8.37
C ASP A 131 11.35 0.22 -7.49
N ALA A 132 10.14 0.61 -7.93
CA ALA A 132 8.92 0.31 -7.19
C ALA A 132 8.70 -1.20 -7.09
N MET A 133 8.29 -1.65 -5.92
CA MET A 133 7.90 -3.05 -5.69
C MET A 133 6.49 -3.29 -6.22
N ASN A 134 6.32 -4.34 -7.01
CA ASN A 134 5.05 -4.63 -7.63
C ASN A 134 4.38 -5.83 -6.95
N VAL A 135 3.20 -5.61 -6.39
CA VAL A 135 2.34 -6.66 -5.85
C VAL A 135 1.16 -6.86 -6.78
N THR A 136 0.88 -8.11 -7.13
CA THR A 136 -0.28 -8.49 -7.94
C THR A 136 -1.18 -9.43 -7.13
N ILE A 137 -2.47 -9.13 -7.10
CA ILE A 137 -3.49 -9.94 -6.43
C ILE A 137 -4.50 -10.41 -7.47
N GLU A 138 -4.56 -11.71 -7.70
CA GLU A 138 -5.45 -12.35 -8.67
C GLU A 138 -6.53 -13.15 -7.96
N ILE A 139 -7.78 -13.04 -8.42
CA ILE A 139 -8.89 -13.85 -7.96
C ILE A 139 -8.79 -15.22 -8.64
N ILE A 140 -8.62 -16.28 -7.84
CA ILE A 140 -8.56 -17.67 -8.35
C ILE A 140 -9.73 -18.53 -7.87
N GLY A 141 -10.56 -18.01 -6.99
CA GLY A 141 -11.75 -18.67 -6.46
C GLY A 141 -12.58 -17.71 -5.63
N ASP A 142 -13.70 -18.13 -5.12
CA ASP A 142 -14.63 -17.29 -4.36
C ASP A 142 -13.94 -16.61 -3.16
N THR A 143 -13.12 -17.37 -2.43
CA THR A 143 -12.34 -16.88 -1.29
C THR A 143 -10.83 -16.91 -1.53
N GLU A 144 -10.38 -17.49 -2.63
CA GLU A 144 -8.97 -17.75 -2.88
C GLU A 144 -8.33 -16.66 -3.75
N ARG A 145 -7.12 -16.26 -3.37
CA ARG A 145 -6.31 -15.26 -4.09
C ARG A 145 -4.89 -15.77 -4.29
N ASN A 146 -4.38 -15.55 -5.48
CA ASN A 146 -2.95 -15.66 -5.74
C ASN A 146 -2.31 -14.28 -5.54
N ILE A 147 -1.32 -14.19 -4.68
CA ILE A 147 -0.62 -12.93 -4.36
C ILE A 147 0.86 -13.15 -4.68
N ALA A 148 1.39 -12.31 -5.56
CA ALA A 148 2.78 -12.35 -6.01
C ALA A 148 3.44 -10.95 -5.87
N TRP A 149 4.74 -10.93 -5.53
CA TRP A 149 5.60 -9.75 -5.47
C TRP A 149 7.04 -10.07 -5.85
#